data_7db6454c32dc7f9bb0a1bbbf660862e5
#
_entry.id   7db6454c32dc7f9bb0a1bbbf660862e5
#
_cell.length_a   1.000
_cell.length_b   1.000
_cell.length_c   1.000
_cell.angle_alpha   90.00
_cell.angle_beta   90.00
_cell.angle_gamma   90.00
#
_symmetry.space_group_name_H-M   'P 1'
#
loop_
_entity.id
_entity.type
_entity.pdbx_description
1 polymer ?
#
loop_
_entity_poly.entity_id
_entity_poly.type
_entity_poly.pdbx_seq_one_letter_code
_entity_poly.pdbx_strand_id
1 'polypeptide(L)'
;MNRKITFCIPSKNNLRYLKNSIQSIKENSLHQNEIIVYVDADNDGTKEWLDQNNIKYLVNDTDIPKGIAYGYNRCIEAAETPIVCMFHADMYMGQWFDDAILKHLKPLSVVSGTRIEPPLHPKGLEKIVEDFGMYPEDFKKAEFDKFVYEMRYVYQGKTTKGIFAPWAIYKEDITSIGMHDEKLHSYHEDSDIFNRFILNGYDIIQTWEALVYHLTCRGGQFQDGIEQVTKDEFFHLMKNSSFKNYVRKWGTFIKNDEYQYPTIPHKYNVGIHIKNCNKQILNIIEPWGT
;
A
#
# COMPACT_ATOMS: atom_id res chain seq x y z
N MET A 1 25.50 -2.65 -10.44
CA MET A 1 24.61 -3.15 -9.37
C MET A 1 23.32 -3.63 -10.01
N ASN A 2 22.78 -4.75 -9.56
CA ASN A 2 21.49 -5.26 -10.06
C ASN A 2 20.38 -4.33 -9.54
N ARG A 3 19.78 -3.52 -10.40
CA ARG A 3 18.72 -2.55 -10.06
C ARG A 3 17.32 -3.16 -10.24
N LYS A 4 17.15 -4.44 -9.90
CA LYS A 4 15.86 -5.12 -9.97
C LYS A 4 15.05 -4.86 -8.72
N ILE A 5 13.75 -4.74 -8.91
CA ILE A 5 12.74 -4.57 -7.86
C ILE A 5 11.93 -5.86 -7.74
N THR A 6 11.61 -6.26 -6.51
CA THR A 6 10.53 -7.21 -6.26
C THR A 6 9.25 -6.44 -5.94
N PHE A 7 8.23 -6.59 -6.78
CA PHE A 7 6.90 -6.08 -6.49
C PHE A 7 6.18 -7.05 -5.54
N CYS A 8 5.89 -6.58 -4.34
CA CYS A 8 5.18 -7.31 -3.29
C CYS A 8 3.69 -6.99 -3.39
N ILE A 9 2.84 -7.99 -3.67
CA ILE A 9 1.42 -7.79 -3.96
C ILE A 9 0.56 -8.71 -3.09
N PRO A 10 0.10 -8.27 -1.91
CA PRO A 10 -0.94 -8.98 -1.18
C PRO A 10 -2.28 -8.95 -1.92
N SER A 11 -2.95 -10.10 -1.99
CA SER A 11 -4.24 -10.26 -2.66
C SER A 11 -5.18 -11.14 -1.84
N LYS A 12 -6.46 -10.79 -1.80
CA LYS A 12 -7.52 -11.55 -1.15
C LYS A 12 -8.77 -11.53 -2.04
N ASN A 13 -9.08 -12.65 -2.71
CA ASN A 13 -10.24 -12.76 -3.60
C ASN A 13 -10.36 -11.57 -4.57
N ASN A 14 -9.26 -11.24 -5.24
CA ASN A 14 -9.17 -10.03 -6.05
C ASN A 14 -8.54 -10.30 -7.43
N LEU A 15 -8.73 -11.51 -7.96
CA LEU A 15 -8.13 -11.98 -9.22
C LEU A 15 -8.39 -11.03 -10.39
N ARG A 16 -9.60 -10.48 -10.48
CA ARG A 16 -10.02 -9.58 -11.56
C ARG A 16 -9.09 -8.38 -11.70
N TYR A 17 -8.73 -7.76 -10.58
CA TYR A 17 -7.84 -6.61 -10.53
C TYR A 17 -6.36 -7.02 -10.57
N LEU A 18 -6.03 -8.11 -9.88
CA LEU A 18 -4.67 -8.63 -9.82
C LEU A 18 -4.10 -8.96 -11.21
N LYS A 19 -4.93 -9.51 -12.11
CA LYS A 19 -4.55 -9.76 -13.51
C LYS A 19 -4.05 -8.49 -14.19
N ASN A 20 -4.82 -7.41 -14.07
CA ASN A 20 -4.50 -6.12 -14.66
C ASN A 20 -3.23 -5.51 -14.05
N SER A 21 -3.09 -5.62 -12.74
CA SER A 21 -1.91 -5.18 -11.98
C SER A 21 -0.64 -5.89 -12.46
N ILE A 22 -0.63 -7.22 -12.46
CA ILE A 22 0.52 -8.03 -12.88
C ILE A 22 0.86 -7.78 -14.37
N GLN A 23 -0.14 -7.70 -15.23
CA GLN A 23 0.07 -7.41 -16.64
C GLN A 23 0.73 -6.05 -16.82
N SER A 24 0.28 -5.01 -16.11
CA SER A 24 0.88 -3.69 -16.19
C SER A 24 2.35 -3.66 -15.79
N ILE A 25 2.72 -4.40 -14.75
CA ILE A 25 4.12 -4.54 -14.33
C ILE A 25 4.95 -5.20 -15.42
N LYS A 26 4.46 -6.29 -16.02
CA LYS A 26 5.17 -7.00 -17.11
C LYS A 26 5.34 -6.15 -18.37
N GLU A 27 4.33 -5.37 -18.74
CA GLU A 27 4.33 -4.57 -19.97
C GLU A 27 5.08 -3.25 -19.82
N ASN A 28 4.99 -2.60 -18.67
CA ASN A 28 5.43 -1.23 -18.47
C ASN A 28 6.75 -1.06 -17.71
N SER A 29 7.32 -2.15 -17.19
CA SER A 29 8.65 -2.13 -16.58
C SER A 29 9.73 -1.95 -17.63
N LEU A 30 10.71 -1.12 -17.32
CA LEU A 30 11.95 -1.01 -18.11
C LEU A 30 12.94 -2.14 -17.75
N HIS A 31 12.90 -2.61 -16.51
CA HIS A 31 13.79 -3.64 -16.00
C HIS A 31 13.06 -4.98 -15.84
N GLN A 32 13.83 -6.07 -15.83
CA GLN A 32 13.29 -7.41 -15.53
C GLN A 32 13.10 -7.56 -14.02
N ASN A 33 11.94 -7.15 -13.54
CA ASN A 33 11.59 -7.17 -12.12
C ASN A 33 11.01 -8.52 -11.70
N GLU A 34 11.07 -8.81 -10.39
CA GLU A 34 10.40 -9.93 -9.76
C GLU A 34 8.99 -9.52 -9.33
N ILE A 35 8.04 -10.43 -9.39
CA ILE A 35 6.70 -10.26 -8.84
C ILE A 35 6.45 -11.39 -7.86
N ILE A 36 6.05 -11.06 -6.64
CA ILE A 36 5.61 -12.02 -5.62
C ILE A 36 4.22 -11.63 -5.14
N VAL A 37 3.29 -12.56 -5.28
CA VAL A 37 1.93 -12.39 -4.78
C VAL A 37 1.78 -13.15 -3.46
N TYR A 38 1.21 -12.52 -2.44
CA TYR A 38 0.73 -13.22 -1.25
C TYR A 38 -0.78 -13.41 -1.37
N VAL A 39 -1.22 -14.66 -1.42
CA VAL A 39 -2.64 -15.04 -1.54
C VAL A 39 -3.20 -15.29 -0.15
N ASP A 40 -3.90 -14.29 0.41
CA ASP A 40 -4.44 -14.32 1.78
C ASP A 40 -5.75 -15.12 1.88
N ALA A 41 -6.54 -15.16 0.81
CA ALA A 41 -7.65 -16.10 0.59
C ALA A 41 -7.85 -16.29 -0.91
N ASP A 42 -8.35 -17.46 -1.30
CA ASP A 42 -8.57 -17.83 -2.69
C ASP A 42 -9.89 -18.57 -2.88
N ASN A 43 -10.94 -17.81 -3.20
CA ASN A 43 -12.26 -18.32 -3.58
C ASN A 43 -12.61 -17.92 -5.01
N ASP A 44 -11.66 -17.35 -5.77
CA ASP A 44 -11.90 -16.79 -7.10
C ASP A 44 -10.96 -17.36 -8.19
N GLY A 45 -10.15 -18.38 -7.85
CA GLY A 45 -9.23 -19.04 -8.78
C GLY A 45 -7.91 -18.29 -8.95
N THR A 46 -7.52 -17.48 -7.95
CA THR A 46 -6.25 -16.72 -8.00
C THR A 46 -5.05 -17.65 -8.13
N LYS A 47 -4.96 -18.73 -7.35
CA LYS A 47 -3.81 -19.67 -7.39
C LYS A 47 -3.67 -20.35 -8.74
N GLU A 48 -4.75 -20.90 -9.27
CA GLU A 48 -4.76 -21.55 -10.57
C GLU A 48 -4.29 -20.61 -11.68
N TRP A 49 -4.70 -19.34 -11.61
CA TRP A 49 -4.27 -18.36 -12.59
C TRP A 49 -2.77 -18.00 -12.43
N LEU A 50 -2.27 -17.88 -11.21
CA LEU A 50 -0.85 -17.60 -10.93
C LEU A 50 0.04 -18.73 -11.43
N ASP A 51 -0.35 -19.99 -11.20
CA ASP A 51 0.34 -21.19 -11.72
C ASP A 51 0.40 -21.18 -13.25
N GLN A 52 -0.73 -20.94 -13.91
CA GLN A 52 -0.81 -20.90 -15.38
C GLN A 52 0.05 -19.78 -16.00
N ASN A 53 0.31 -18.71 -15.27
CA ASN A 53 1.08 -17.55 -15.72
C ASN A 53 2.53 -17.53 -15.20
N ASN A 54 2.98 -18.59 -14.52
CA ASN A 54 4.31 -18.72 -13.90
C ASN A 54 4.67 -17.51 -13.01
N ILE A 55 3.75 -17.09 -12.15
CA ILE A 55 3.97 -16.03 -11.17
C ILE A 55 4.31 -16.68 -9.84
N LYS A 56 5.40 -16.24 -9.23
CA LYS A 56 5.78 -16.64 -7.87
C LYS A 56 4.74 -16.16 -6.85
N TYR A 57 4.27 -17.04 -6.00
CA TYR A 57 3.33 -16.68 -4.96
C TYR A 57 3.53 -17.46 -3.67
N LEU A 58 3.00 -16.92 -2.59
CA LEU A 58 2.92 -17.51 -1.26
C LEU A 58 1.44 -17.57 -0.86
N VAL A 59 1.05 -18.58 -0.10
CA VAL A 59 -0.35 -18.80 0.28
C VAL A 59 -0.50 -18.71 1.78
N ASN A 60 -1.58 -18.10 2.23
CA ASN A 60 -2.05 -18.30 3.60
C ASN A 60 -2.53 -19.75 3.76
N ASP A 61 -1.88 -20.47 4.63
CA ASP A 61 -2.15 -21.89 4.94
C ASP A 61 -3.25 -22.08 6.00
N THR A 62 -3.93 -20.99 6.39
CA THR A 62 -5.02 -21.00 7.36
C THR A 62 -6.32 -20.46 6.77
N ASP A 63 -7.45 -20.86 7.35
CA ASP A 63 -8.77 -20.34 6.94
C ASP A 63 -9.03 -18.88 7.38
N ILE A 64 -8.13 -18.33 8.21
CA ILE A 64 -8.28 -16.98 8.75
C ILE A 64 -7.34 -16.03 7.98
N PRO A 65 -7.86 -15.02 7.28
CA PRO A 65 -7.05 -14.02 6.62
C PRO A 65 -6.07 -13.32 7.58
N LYS A 66 -4.83 -13.15 7.15
CA LYS A 66 -3.74 -12.54 7.94
C LYS A 66 -3.65 -11.02 7.74
N GLY A 67 -4.16 -10.52 6.63
CA GLY A 67 -4.16 -9.10 6.29
C GLY A 67 -2.92 -8.65 5.50
N ILE A 68 -2.97 -7.39 5.09
CA ILE A 68 -2.01 -6.82 4.14
C ILE A 68 -0.59 -6.70 4.73
N ALA A 69 -0.47 -6.33 6.01
CA ALA A 69 0.82 -6.22 6.70
C ALA A 69 1.59 -7.55 6.69
N TYR A 70 0.90 -8.65 7.03
CA TYR A 70 1.48 -9.99 6.99
C TYR A 70 1.88 -10.37 5.56
N GLY A 71 1.00 -10.12 4.59
CA GLY A 71 1.28 -10.42 3.19
C GLY A 71 2.52 -9.70 2.66
N TYR A 72 2.67 -8.42 2.96
CA TYR A 72 3.88 -7.68 2.60
C TYR A 72 5.13 -8.28 3.23
N ASN A 73 5.09 -8.58 4.53
CA ASN A 73 6.25 -9.17 5.21
C ASN A 73 6.69 -10.50 4.57
N ARG A 74 5.74 -11.39 4.24
CA ARG A 74 6.06 -12.66 3.57
C ARG A 74 6.66 -12.43 2.17
N CYS A 75 6.14 -11.47 1.40
CA CYS A 75 6.72 -11.11 0.11
C CYS A 75 8.13 -10.54 0.26
N ILE A 76 8.35 -9.64 1.21
CA ILE A 76 9.67 -9.05 1.50
C ILE A 76 10.68 -10.14 1.86
N GLU A 77 10.32 -11.08 2.73
CA GLU A 77 11.19 -12.19 3.13
C GLU A 77 11.58 -13.06 1.92
N ALA A 78 10.62 -13.38 1.05
CA ALA A 78 10.80 -14.23 -0.12
C ALA A 78 11.44 -13.52 -1.32
N ALA A 79 11.59 -12.19 -1.29
CA ALA A 79 12.19 -11.40 -2.36
C ALA A 79 13.67 -11.74 -2.55
N GLU A 80 14.08 -11.93 -3.81
CA GLU A 80 15.46 -12.25 -4.19
C GLU A 80 16.25 -11.02 -4.66
N THR A 81 15.56 -9.90 -4.83
CA THR A 81 16.19 -8.64 -5.27
C THR A 81 16.52 -7.74 -4.08
N PRO A 82 17.49 -6.82 -4.21
CA PRO A 82 17.87 -5.92 -3.13
C PRO A 82 16.86 -4.81 -2.85
N ILE A 83 15.87 -4.63 -3.72
CA ILE A 83 14.87 -3.58 -3.63
C ILE A 83 13.48 -4.22 -3.64
N VAL A 84 12.62 -3.78 -2.75
CA VAL A 84 11.22 -4.23 -2.66
C VAL A 84 10.28 -3.05 -2.87
N CYS A 85 9.16 -3.29 -3.54
CA CYS A 85 8.13 -2.31 -3.79
C CYS A 85 6.79 -2.83 -3.28
N MET A 86 6.18 -2.11 -2.33
CA MET A 86 4.83 -2.39 -1.86
C MET A 86 3.83 -1.90 -2.91
N PHE A 87 3.10 -2.83 -3.50
CA PHE A 87 2.19 -2.57 -4.62
C PHE A 87 0.82 -3.19 -4.35
N HIS A 88 -0.27 -2.48 -4.68
CA HIS A 88 -1.61 -3.02 -4.46
C HIS A 88 -2.10 -3.82 -5.68
N ALA A 89 -2.95 -4.82 -5.43
CA ALA A 89 -3.53 -5.66 -6.46
C ALA A 89 -4.51 -4.90 -7.40
N ASP A 90 -4.96 -3.71 -7.02
CA ASP A 90 -5.86 -2.85 -7.79
C ASP A 90 -5.17 -1.62 -8.40
N MET A 91 -3.86 -1.74 -8.65
CA MET A 91 -3.08 -0.70 -9.31
C MET A 91 -2.68 -1.11 -10.73
N TYR A 92 -2.66 -0.14 -11.66
CA TYR A 92 -2.11 -0.28 -13.00
C TYR A 92 -0.88 0.60 -13.15
N MET A 93 0.28 -0.03 -13.32
CA MET A 93 1.58 0.65 -13.43
C MET A 93 1.71 1.41 -14.75
N GLY A 94 2.09 2.68 -14.69
CA GLY A 94 2.43 3.46 -15.88
C GLY A 94 3.81 3.10 -16.42
N GLN A 95 4.05 3.45 -17.69
CA GLN A 95 5.30 3.13 -18.40
C GLN A 95 6.54 3.65 -17.66
N TRP A 96 7.54 2.75 -17.47
CA TRP A 96 8.86 3.03 -16.85
C TRP A 96 8.78 3.54 -15.41
N PHE A 97 7.75 3.16 -14.70
CA PHE A 97 7.57 3.46 -13.29
C PHE A 97 8.79 3.03 -12.46
N ASP A 98 9.28 1.81 -12.70
CA ASP A 98 10.41 1.22 -11.99
C ASP A 98 11.70 2.03 -12.16
N ASP A 99 11.98 2.50 -13.37
CA ASP A 99 13.14 3.34 -13.64
C ASP A 99 13.04 4.71 -12.94
N ALA A 100 11.85 5.32 -12.94
CA ALA A 100 11.61 6.58 -12.25
C ALA A 100 11.76 6.45 -10.72
N ILE A 101 11.35 5.33 -10.13
CA ILE A 101 11.61 5.02 -8.71
C ILE A 101 13.10 4.88 -8.45
N LEU A 102 13.79 4.08 -9.27
CA LEU A 102 15.22 3.78 -9.10
C LEU A 102 16.13 5.01 -9.26
N LYS A 103 15.69 6.00 -10.03
CA LYS A 103 16.39 7.27 -10.21
C LYS A 103 16.59 8.04 -8.90
N HIS A 104 15.61 7.94 -7.98
CA HIS A 104 15.60 8.66 -6.71
C HIS A 104 15.98 7.80 -5.50
N LEU A 105 16.01 6.46 -5.66
CA LEU A 105 16.28 5.55 -4.56
C LEU A 105 17.76 5.54 -4.19
N LYS A 106 18.05 5.82 -2.93
CA LYS A 106 19.38 5.78 -2.30
C LYS A 106 19.30 5.10 -0.92
N PRO A 107 20.41 4.70 -0.31
CA PRO A 107 20.42 4.19 1.06
C PRO A 107 19.75 5.17 2.01
N LEU A 108 19.01 4.66 2.99
CA LEU A 108 18.22 5.43 3.95
C LEU A 108 17.18 6.35 3.28
N SER A 109 16.61 5.90 2.18
CA SER A 109 15.46 6.58 1.56
C SER A 109 14.34 5.61 1.22
N VAL A 110 13.13 6.11 1.21
CA VAL A 110 11.95 5.45 0.65
C VAL A 110 11.38 6.32 -0.46
N VAL A 111 11.10 5.72 -1.60
CA VAL A 111 10.61 6.44 -2.78
C VAL A 111 9.22 5.94 -3.15
N SER A 112 8.24 6.82 -3.16
CA SER A 112 6.88 6.51 -3.63
C SER A 112 6.62 7.08 -5.02
N GLY A 113 5.77 6.38 -5.78
CA GLY A 113 5.17 6.90 -7.00
C GLY A 113 4.02 7.86 -6.70
N THR A 114 3.51 8.48 -7.76
CA THR A 114 2.34 9.35 -7.70
C THR A 114 1.13 8.61 -8.25
N ARG A 115 0.08 8.55 -7.45
CA ARG A 115 -1.18 7.94 -7.83
C ARG A 115 -1.99 8.84 -8.72
N ILE A 116 -2.64 8.23 -9.71
CA ILE A 116 -3.75 8.79 -10.47
C ILE A 116 -4.98 8.01 -10.04
N GLU A 117 -6.01 8.68 -9.57
CA GLU A 117 -7.21 8.05 -9.03
C GLU A 117 -8.47 8.60 -9.70
N PRO A 118 -9.51 7.77 -9.92
CA PRO A 118 -10.81 8.26 -10.31
C PRO A 118 -11.39 9.18 -9.23
N PRO A 119 -12.39 10.04 -9.55
CA PRO A 119 -12.93 11.04 -8.63
C PRO A 119 -13.83 10.44 -7.52
N LEU A 120 -13.36 9.36 -6.86
CA LEU A 120 -14.04 8.71 -5.74
C LEU A 120 -13.69 9.35 -4.40
N HIS A 121 -12.52 9.96 -4.31
CA HIS A 121 -12.02 10.64 -3.12
C HIS A 121 -11.70 12.11 -3.45
N PRO A 122 -11.69 13.00 -2.46
CA PRO A 122 -11.30 14.39 -2.65
C PRO A 122 -9.93 14.55 -3.30
N LYS A 123 -9.73 15.63 -4.03
CA LYS A 123 -8.41 16.01 -4.55
C LYS A 123 -7.44 16.22 -3.39
N GLY A 124 -6.19 15.82 -3.59
CA GLY A 124 -5.08 16.06 -2.69
C GLY A 124 -3.88 16.62 -3.46
N LEU A 125 -2.91 17.17 -2.74
CA LEU A 125 -1.67 17.68 -3.36
C LEU A 125 -0.68 16.54 -3.68
N GLU A 126 -0.93 15.34 -3.17
CA GLU A 126 -0.10 14.14 -3.31
C GLU A 126 -0.50 13.23 -4.47
N LYS A 127 -1.57 13.56 -5.17
CA LYS A 127 -2.11 12.71 -6.24
C LYS A 127 -2.72 13.51 -7.38
N ILE A 128 -2.98 12.82 -8.47
CA ILE A 128 -3.72 13.32 -9.62
C ILE A 128 -5.12 12.70 -9.58
N VAL A 129 -6.16 13.49 -9.84
CA VAL A 129 -7.52 12.98 -9.99
C VAL A 129 -7.90 13.08 -11.46
N GLU A 130 -7.98 11.91 -12.12
CA GLU A 130 -8.36 11.76 -13.52
C GLU A 130 -9.05 10.42 -13.72
N ASP A 131 -10.06 10.36 -14.58
CA ASP A 131 -10.92 9.20 -14.77
C ASP A 131 -10.53 8.39 -16.02
N PHE A 132 -9.83 7.29 -15.80
CA PHE A 132 -9.52 6.30 -16.82
C PHE A 132 -10.33 4.99 -16.66
N GLY A 133 -11.45 5.04 -15.97
CA GLY A 133 -12.33 3.91 -15.68
C GLY A 133 -12.25 3.47 -14.22
N MET A 134 -13.30 2.77 -13.78
CA MET A 134 -13.45 2.32 -12.40
C MET A 134 -13.20 0.82 -12.23
N TYR A 135 -13.17 0.09 -13.34
CA TYR A 135 -12.99 -1.36 -13.40
C TYR A 135 -11.93 -1.72 -14.42
N PRO A 136 -11.30 -2.91 -14.29
CA PRO A 136 -10.35 -3.39 -15.30
C PRO A 136 -10.92 -3.45 -16.71
N GLU A 137 -12.22 -3.73 -16.85
CA GLU A 137 -12.87 -3.92 -18.15
C GLU A 137 -13.23 -2.60 -18.86
N ASP A 138 -13.42 -1.53 -18.11
CA ASP A 138 -13.68 -0.18 -18.65
C ASP A 138 -12.43 0.71 -18.61
N PHE A 139 -11.28 0.12 -18.25
CA PHE A 139 -10.02 0.86 -18.16
C PHE A 139 -9.56 1.38 -19.53
N LYS A 140 -9.47 2.68 -19.66
CA LYS A 140 -9.09 3.40 -20.88
C LYS A 140 -7.57 3.41 -21.06
N LYS A 141 -6.99 2.21 -21.28
CA LYS A 141 -5.54 2.01 -21.32
C LYS A 141 -4.81 2.99 -22.25
N ALA A 142 -5.29 3.16 -23.48
CA ALA A 142 -4.63 4.04 -24.45
C ALA A 142 -4.62 5.52 -24.04
N GLU A 143 -5.70 5.97 -23.40
CA GLU A 143 -5.78 7.34 -22.87
C GLU A 143 -4.85 7.51 -21.66
N PHE A 144 -4.82 6.53 -20.77
CA PHE A 144 -3.91 6.49 -19.64
C PHE A 144 -2.43 6.48 -20.09
N ASP A 145 -2.06 5.62 -21.01
CA ASP A 145 -0.68 5.52 -21.50
C ASP A 145 -0.22 6.86 -22.13
N LYS A 146 -1.10 7.49 -22.92
CA LYS A 146 -0.84 8.82 -23.46
C LYS A 146 -0.67 9.86 -22.36
N PHE A 147 -1.55 9.88 -21.38
CA PHE A 147 -1.49 10.79 -20.24
C PHE A 147 -0.18 10.61 -19.45
N VAL A 148 0.20 9.36 -19.14
CA VAL A 148 1.48 9.06 -18.45
C VAL A 148 2.66 9.60 -19.25
N TYR A 149 2.67 9.37 -20.56
CA TYR A 149 3.74 9.87 -21.44
C TYR A 149 3.85 11.40 -21.36
N GLU A 150 2.75 12.12 -21.48
CA GLU A 150 2.71 13.59 -21.41
C GLU A 150 3.14 14.12 -20.03
N MET A 151 2.61 13.53 -18.96
CA MET A 151 2.86 13.98 -17.59
C MET A 151 4.32 13.74 -17.14
N ARG A 152 5.00 12.76 -17.66
CA ARG A 152 6.43 12.54 -17.37
C ARG A 152 7.29 13.71 -17.87
N TYR A 153 6.92 14.36 -18.95
CA TYR A 153 7.58 15.61 -19.38
C TYR A 153 7.23 16.77 -18.46
N VAL A 154 5.95 16.91 -18.12
CA VAL A 154 5.49 17.98 -17.23
C VAL A 154 6.11 17.88 -15.84
N TYR A 155 6.28 16.66 -15.34
CA TYR A 155 6.78 16.40 -14.00
C TYR A 155 8.24 15.94 -13.94
N GLN A 156 9.00 16.14 -15.01
CA GLN A 156 10.41 15.75 -15.06
C GLN A 156 11.19 16.35 -13.87
N GLY A 157 11.78 15.48 -13.05
CA GLY A 157 12.56 15.87 -11.87
C GLY A 157 11.73 16.38 -10.68
N LYS A 158 10.41 16.47 -10.80
CA LYS A 158 9.56 16.94 -9.71
C LYS A 158 9.48 15.89 -8.61
N THR A 159 9.81 16.30 -7.39
CA THR A 159 9.63 15.49 -6.17
C THR A 159 8.88 16.27 -5.09
N THR A 160 8.18 15.54 -4.23
CA THR A 160 7.53 16.04 -3.01
C THR A 160 7.88 15.09 -1.86
N LYS A 161 7.40 15.39 -0.65
CA LYS A 161 7.64 14.55 0.53
C LYS A 161 6.49 13.60 0.87
N GLY A 162 5.47 13.52 0.02
CA GLY A 162 4.35 12.61 0.24
C GLY A 162 4.76 11.15 0.18
N ILE A 163 4.05 10.29 0.89
CA ILE A 163 4.23 8.85 0.81
C ILE A 163 2.90 8.12 0.87
N PHE A 164 2.69 7.24 -0.09
CA PHE A 164 1.62 6.26 -0.14
C PHE A 164 2.02 5.14 -1.10
N ALA A 165 1.38 3.97 -1.03
CA ALA A 165 1.61 2.92 -2.02
C ALA A 165 1.27 3.43 -3.45
N PRO A 166 2.08 3.06 -4.48
CA PRO A 166 3.24 2.17 -4.37
C PRO A 166 4.50 2.92 -3.92
N TRP A 167 5.30 2.25 -3.10
CA TRP A 167 6.57 2.79 -2.65
C TRP A 167 7.64 1.69 -2.59
N ALA A 168 8.89 2.06 -2.81
CA ALA A 168 10.03 1.15 -2.83
C ALA A 168 11.14 1.58 -1.88
N ILE A 169 11.87 0.58 -1.38
CA ILE A 169 12.94 0.72 -0.42
C ILE A 169 13.95 -0.41 -0.60
N TYR A 170 15.17 -0.27 -0.13
CA TYR A 170 16.08 -1.40 -0.02
C TYR A 170 15.55 -2.43 0.98
N LYS A 171 15.60 -3.72 0.60
CA LYS A 171 15.14 -4.83 1.44
C LYS A 171 15.85 -4.84 2.81
N GLU A 172 17.15 -4.58 2.82
CA GLU A 172 17.93 -4.49 4.03
C GLU A 172 17.43 -3.38 4.96
N ASP A 173 17.12 -2.21 4.41
CA ASP A 173 16.62 -1.05 5.16
C ASP A 173 15.29 -1.37 5.85
N ILE A 174 14.28 -1.86 5.12
CA ILE A 174 12.98 -2.19 5.73
C ILE A 174 13.08 -3.34 6.74
N THR A 175 13.96 -4.30 6.49
CA THR A 175 14.20 -5.41 7.43
C THR A 175 14.81 -4.90 8.72
N SER A 176 15.76 -3.97 8.64
CA SER A 176 16.45 -3.40 9.82
C SER A 176 15.53 -2.67 10.78
N ILE A 177 14.45 -2.08 10.28
CA ILE A 177 13.44 -1.40 11.11
C ILE A 177 12.26 -2.29 11.51
N GLY A 178 12.32 -3.60 11.20
CA GLY A 178 11.35 -4.61 11.64
C GLY A 178 10.13 -4.78 10.74
N MET A 179 10.16 -4.35 9.47
CA MET A 179 9.09 -4.50 8.48
C MET A 179 7.73 -3.96 8.96
N HIS A 180 6.61 -4.45 8.43
CA HIS A 180 5.28 -4.03 8.88
C HIS A 180 4.92 -4.66 10.22
N ASP A 181 4.19 -3.93 11.06
CA ASP A 181 3.65 -4.46 12.32
C ASP A 181 2.40 -5.30 12.03
N GLU A 182 2.53 -6.61 12.15
CA GLU A 182 1.47 -7.58 11.83
C GLU A 182 0.26 -7.50 12.77
N LYS A 183 0.34 -6.76 13.87
CA LYS A 183 -0.82 -6.42 14.71
C LYS A 183 -1.75 -5.39 14.04
N LEU A 184 -1.28 -4.75 12.98
CA LEU A 184 -2.02 -3.82 12.13
C LEU A 184 -2.42 -4.56 10.84
N HIS A 185 -3.34 -5.50 10.95
CA HIS A 185 -3.69 -6.45 9.88
C HIS A 185 -4.01 -5.79 8.54
N SER A 186 -4.90 -4.79 8.58
CA SER A 186 -5.32 -3.98 7.44
C SER A 186 -5.75 -2.62 7.96
N TYR A 187 -5.42 -1.57 7.26
CA TYR A 187 -5.49 -0.18 7.72
C TYR A 187 -4.48 0.13 8.82
N HIS A 188 -3.84 1.28 8.73
CA HIS A 188 -2.85 1.84 9.66
C HIS A 188 -1.46 1.19 9.59
N GLU A 189 -1.28 0.08 8.89
CA GLU A 189 0.01 -0.58 8.70
C GLU A 189 1.00 0.28 7.93
N ASP A 190 0.51 0.99 6.91
CA ASP A 190 1.28 1.94 6.11
C ASP A 190 1.65 3.19 6.94
N SER A 191 0.69 3.76 7.65
CA SER A 191 0.96 4.91 8.52
C SER A 191 1.94 4.60 9.65
N ASP A 192 1.91 3.37 10.18
CA ASP A 192 2.89 2.89 11.16
C ASP A 192 4.30 2.82 10.58
N ILE A 193 4.45 2.19 9.43
CA ILE A 193 5.78 2.05 8.82
C ILE A 193 6.33 3.42 8.37
N PHE A 194 5.48 4.32 7.88
CA PHE A 194 5.89 5.67 7.49
C PHE A 194 6.37 6.50 8.68
N ASN A 195 5.68 6.42 9.82
CA ASN A 195 6.15 7.03 11.06
C ASN A 195 7.52 6.48 11.49
N ARG A 196 7.73 5.16 11.34
CA ARG A 196 9.01 4.53 11.68
C ARG A 196 10.13 4.94 10.72
N PHE A 197 9.85 5.16 9.43
CA PHE A 197 10.83 5.74 8.51
C PHE A 197 11.31 7.10 9.01
N ILE A 198 10.40 7.99 9.38
CA ILE A 198 10.75 9.33 9.89
C ILE A 198 11.60 9.22 11.16
N LEU A 199 11.19 8.39 12.13
CA LEU A 199 11.92 8.23 13.40
C LEU A 199 13.32 7.61 13.22
N ASN A 200 13.52 6.84 12.16
CA ASN A 200 14.82 6.26 11.82
C ASN A 200 15.63 7.11 10.83
N GLY A 201 15.18 8.33 10.52
CA GLY A 201 15.92 9.30 9.70
C GLY A 201 15.93 9.00 8.21
N TYR A 202 14.94 8.26 7.70
CA TYR A 202 14.81 8.01 6.26
C TYR A 202 14.32 9.26 5.52
N ASP A 203 14.93 9.54 4.37
CA ASP A 203 14.40 10.49 3.42
C ASP A 203 13.14 9.92 2.76
N ILE A 204 12.03 10.62 2.86
CA ILE A 204 10.78 10.30 2.16
C ILE A 204 10.72 11.13 0.87
N ILE A 205 10.61 10.46 -0.26
CA ILE A 205 10.62 11.08 -1.58
C ILE A 205 9.43 10.55 -2.37
N GLN A 206 8.52 11.41 -2.77
CA GLN A 206 7.52 11.10 -3.79
C GLN A 206 8.01 11.63 -5.13
N THR A 207 8.12 10.76 -6.13
CA THR A 207 8.45 11.18 -7.50
C THR A 207 7.20 11.28 -8.36
N TRP A 208 7.07 12.37 -9.09
CA TRP A 208 5.95 12.62 -10.01
C TRP A 208 6.21 12.06 -11.41
N GLU A 209 7.36 11.42 -11.64
CA GLU A 209 7.67 10.70 -12.87
C GLU A 209 7.21 9.25 -12.84
N ALA A 210 7.05 8.65 -11.65
CA ALA A 210 6.54 7.30 -11.45
C ALA A 210 5.02 7.33 -11.24
N LEU A 211 4.27 7.18 -12.31
CA LEU A 211 2.81 7.29 -12.29
C LEU A 211 2.15 5.91 -12.25
N VAL A 212 1.09 5.79 -11.46
CA VAL A 212 0.28 4.57 -11.33
C VAL A 212 -1.19 4.92 -11.26
N TYR A 213 -2.04 4.19 -11.98
CA TYR A 213 -3.48 4.30 -11.81
C TYR A 213 -3.95 3.41 -10.67
N HIS A 214 -4.64 3.95 -9.71
CA HIS A 214 -5.16 3.24 -8.55
C HIS A 214 -6.68 3.20 -8.63
N LEU A 215 -7.24 2.02 -8.88
CA LEU A 215 -8.70 1.81 -8.98
C LEU A 215 -9.42 2.00 -7.64
N THR A 216 -8.69 2.17 -6.58
CA THR A 216 -9.06 2.59 -5.23
C THR A 216 -9.91 1.59 -4.44
N CYS A 217 -9.33 1.03 -3.37
CA CYS A 217 -9.99 0.24 -2.32
C CYS A 217 -10.79 -0.98 -2.81
N ARG A 218 -10.41 -1.60 -3.93
CA ARG A 218 -11.19 -2.69 -4.53
C ARG A 218 -11.15 -4.00 -3.75
N GLY A 219 -10.19 -4.19 -2.88
CA GLY A 219 -10.13 -5.33 -1.97
C GLY A 219 -10.86 -5.13 -0.63
N GLY A 220 -11.39 -3.94 -0.36
CA GLY A 220 -11.91 -3.57 0.95
C GLY A 220 -13.16 -2.70 0.91
N GLN A 221 -12.99 -1.39 0.73
CA GLN A 221 -14.06 -0.41 0.91
C GLN A 221 -15.07 -0.40 -0.24
N PHE A 222 -14.60 -0.58 -1.48
CA PHE A 222 -15.45 -0.59 -2.67
C PHE A 222 -15.45 -1.97 -3.30
N GLN A 223 -16.57 -2.65 -3.26
CA GLN A 223 -16.83 -3.82 -4.09
C GLN A 223 -17.70 -3.39 -5.27
N ASP A 224 -17.35 -3.86 -6.47
CA ASP A 224 -18.11 -3.60 -7.70
C ASP A 224 -18.36 -2.10 -8.02
N GLY A 225 -17.45 -1.21 -7.60
CA GLY A 225 -17.51 0.23 -7.90
C GLY A 225 -18.59 1.02 -7.17
N ILE A 226 -19.38 0.35 -6.37
CA ILE A 226 -20.37 0.98 -5.49
C ILE A 226 -19.74 1.07 -4.10
N GLU A 227 -19.88 2.21 -3.45
CA GLU A 227 -19.51 2.36 -2.04
C GLU A 227 -20.34 1.37 -1.21
N GLN A 228 -19.85 0.17 -1.06
CA GLN A 228 -20.36 -0.81 -0.14
C GLN A 228 -19.30 -0.99 0.93
N VAL A 229 -19.59 -0.45 2.09
CA VAL A 229 -18.94 -0.93 3.31
C VAL A 229 -19.19 -2.43 3.34
N THR A 230 -18.16 -3.23 3.20
CA THR A 230 -18.30 -4.67 3.23
C THR A 230 -19.03 -5.05 4.51
N LYS A 231 -20.11 -5.84 4.39
CA LYS A 231 -20.82 -6.41 5.54
C LYS A 231 -20.01 -7.54 6.21
N ASP A 232 -18.74 -7.69 5.84
CA ASP A 232 -17.85 -8.69 6.42
C ASP A 232 -17.50 -8.27 7.84
N GLU A 233 -18.11 -8.94 8.82
CA GLU A 233 -17.85 -8.73 10.24
C GLU A 233 -16.37 -8.91 10.59
N PHE A 234 -15.69 -9.84 9.93
CA PHE A 234 -14.27 -10.07 10.14
C PHE A 234 -13.43 -8.88 9.69
N PHE A 235 -13.76 -8.27 8.55
CA PHE A 235 -13.13 -7.05 8.08
C PHE A 235 -13.28 -5.90 9.09
N HIS A 236 -14.48 -5.71 9.65
CA HIS A 236 -14.72 -4.69 10.68
C HIS A 236 -13.96 -4.97 11.97
N LEU A 237 -13.86 -6.24 12.37
CA LEU A 237 -13.07 -6.65 13.54
C LEU A 237 -11.59 -6.34 13.33
N MET A 238 -11.02 -6.67 12.17
CA MET A 238 -9.62 -6.38 11.84
C MET A 238 -9.34 -4.88 11.79
N LYS A 239 -10.21 -4.10 11.14
CA LYS A 239 -10.10 -2.63 11.09
C LYS A 239 -10.11 -2.02 12.48
N ASN A 240 -11.05 -2.42 13.33
CA ASN A 240 -11.14 -1.91 14.70
C ASN A 240 -9.95 -2.34 15.55
N SER A 241 -9.44 -3.56 15.37
CA SER A 241 -8.23 -4.05 16.05
C SER A 241 -7.00 -3.24 15.64
N SER A 242 -6.80 -3.03 14.33
CA SER A 242 -5.70 -2.22 13.79
C SER A 242 -5.74 -0.80 14.31
N PHE A 243 -6.92 -0.17 14.33
CA PHE A 243 -7.10 1.16 14.88
C PHE A 243 -6.66 1.24 16.35
N LYS A 244 -7.16 0.31 17.20
CA LYS A 244 -6.80 0.28 18.62
C LYS A 244 -5.31 0.03 18.83
N ASN A 245 -4.70 -0.86 18.06
CA ASN A 245 -3.28 -1.15 18.14
C ASN A 245 -2.44 0.05 17.70
N TYR A 246 -2.89 0.78 16.69
CA TYR A 246 -2.24 2.03 16.27
C TYR A 246 -2.27 3.08 17.39
N VAL A 247 -3.45 3.30 18.00
CA VAL A 247 -3.58 4.26 19.11
C VAL A 247 -2.73 3.86 20.31
N ARG A 248 -2.72 2.58 20.70
CA ARG A 248 -1.85 2.10 21.81
C ARG A 248 -0.37 2.37 21.51
N LYS A 249 0.05 2.18 20.25
CA LYS A 249 1.44 2.39 19.84
C LYS A 249 1.82 3.86 19.77
N TRP A 250 0.98 4.69 19.16
CA TRP A 250 1.29 6.08 18.83
C TRP A 250 0.62 7.11 19.73
N GLY A 251 -0.37 6.73 20.55
CA GLY A 251 -1.11 7.62 21.44
C GLY A 251 -2.01 8.64 20.72
N THR A 252 -2.28 8.42 19.43
CA THR A 252 -3.03 9.36 18.59
C THR A 252 -3.66 8.68 17.40
N PHE A 253 -4.53 9.39 16.69
CA PHE A 253 -4.95 9.07 15.33
C PHE A 253 -3.82 9.33 14.32
N ILE A 254 -3.95 8.76 13.11
CA ILE A 254 -3.11 9.11 11.98
C ILE A 254 -3.19 10.62 11.75
N LYS A 255 -2.04 11.24 11.58
CA LYS A 255 -1.91 12.64 11.19
C LYS A 255 -0.90 12.77 10.08
N ASN A 256 -1.31 13.43 9.02
CA ASN A 256 -0.48 13.75 7.87
C ASN A 256 -0.64 15.24 7.56
N ASP A 257 0.34 15.81 6.86
CA ASP A 257 0.18 17.11 6.24
C ASP A 257 -0.63 17.04 4.93
N GLU A 258 -0.72 18.13 4.22
CA GLU A 258 -1.47 18.24 2.96
C GLU A 258 -0.87 17.42 1.79
N TYR A 259 0.38 16.94 1.93
CA TYR A 259 1.05 16.05 0.98
C TYR A 259 1.06 14.59 1.44
N GLN A 260 0.28 14.23 2.44
CA GLN A 260 0.28 12.92 3.09
C GLN A 260 1.64 12.56 3.73
N TYR A 261 2.47 13.57 4.05
CA TYR A 261 3.68 13.37 4.84
C TYR A 261 3.30 13.17 6.32
N PRO A 262 3.75 12.08 6.96
CA PRO A 262 3.34 11.79 8.33
C PRO A 262 3.81 12.87 9.31
N THR A 263 2.93 13.27 10.19
CA THR A 263 3.23 14.15 11.32
C THR A 263 3.07 13.36 12.61
N ILE A 264 4.18 13.15 13.34
CA ILE A 264 4.20 12.33 14.54
C ILE A 264 4.05 13.25 15.77
N PRO A 265 2.87 13.30 16.43
CA PRO A 265 2.71 14.08 17.65
C PRO A 265 3.39 13.39 18.82
N HIS A 266 3.70 14.17 19.84
CA HIS A 266 4.20 13.61 21.09
C HIS A 266 3.14 12.68 21.72
N LYS A 267 3.58 11.51 22.15
CA LYS A 267 2.74 10.60 22.93
C LYS A 267 2.62 11.16 24.36
N TYR A 268 1.40 11.35 24.81
CA TYR A 268 1.14 11.79 26.17
C TYR A 268 1.17 10.57 27.11
N ASN A 269 1.77 10.75 28.29
CA ASN A 269 1.69 9.80 29.39
C ASN A 269 0.47 10.19 30.23
N VAL A 270 -0.67 9.54 29.98
CA VAL A 270 -1.95 9.89 30.61
C VAL A 270 -2.55 8.68 31.29
N GLY A 271 -2.73 8.77 32.60
CA GLY A 271 -3.58 7.86 33.36
C GLY A 271 -5.05 8.31 33.29
N ILE A 272 -5.95 7.36 33.02
CA ILE A 272 -7.38 7.64 32.93
C ILE A 272 -8.10 6.97 34.09
N HIS A 273 -8.76 7.75 34.95
CA HIS A 273 -9.61 7.26 36.02
C HIS A 273 -11.08 7.38 35.61
N ILE A 274 -11.78 6.24 35.52
CA ILE A 274 -13.17 6.17 35.09
C ILE A 274 -14.03 5.75 36.27
N LYS A 275 -14.99 6.61 36.64
CA LYS A 275 -16.06 6.26 37.61
C LYS A 275 -17.25 5.64 36.86
N ASN A 276 -17.81 4.57 37.42
CA ASN A 276 -18.96 3.88 36.84
C ASN A 276 -18.71 3.36 35.40
N CYS A 277 -17.58 2.68 35.20
CA CYS A 277 -17.19 2.12 33.91
C CYS A 277 -18.02 0.87 33.59
N ASN A 278 -18.47 0.77 32.36
CA ASN A 278 -18.96 -0.48 31.77
C ASN A 278 -17.99 -1.00 30.70
N LYS A 279 -18.21 -2.23 30.23
CA LYS A 279 -17.35 -2.88 29.21
C LYS A 279 -17.24 -2.07 27.91
N GLN A 280 -18.32 -1.39 27.52
CA GLN A 280 -18.35 -0.59 26.30
C GLN A 280 -17.46 0.66 26.43
N ILE A 281 -17.59 1.39 27.55
CA ILE A 281 -16.75 2.55 27.86
C ILE A 281 -15.28 2.14 27.95
N LEU A 282 -15.00 1.04 28.66
CA LEU A 282 -13.64 0.53 28.78
C LEU A 282 -13.02 0.22 27.39
N ASN A 283 -13.77 -0.44 26.53
CA ASN A 283 -13.32 -0.78 25.17
C ASN A 283 -12.96 0.43 24.30
N ILE A 284 -13.61 1.57 24.54
CA ILE A 284 -13.34 2.82 23.78
C ILE A 284 -12.11 3.54 24.33
N ILE A 285 -11.96 3.54 25.66
CA ILE A 285 -10.96 4.39 26.34
C ILE A 285 -9.62 3.66 26.53
N GLU A 286 -9.63 2.32 26.69
CA GLU A 286 -8.42 1.54 26.98
C GLU A 286 -7.25 1.84 26.00
N PRO A 287 -7.44 1.97 24.69
CA PRO A 287 -6.31 2.24 23.79
C PRO A 287 -5.59 3.57 24.03
N TRP A 288 -6.21 4.50 24.72
CA TRP A 288 -5.69 5.85 25.02
C TRP A 288 -4.94 5.93 26.34
N GLY A 289 -5.06 4.92 27.19
CA GLY A 289 -4.30 4.82 28.45
C GLY A 289 -2.86 4.34 28.18
N THR A 290 -1.94 4.82 28.97
CA THR A 290 -0.52 4.40 28.93
C THR A 290 -0.19 3.54 30.13
#